data_d1a060bde0b5283e74aab15957375058
#
_entry.id   d1a060bde0b5283e74aab15957375058
#
_cell.length_a   1.000
_cell.length_b   1.000
_cell.length_c   1.000
_cell.angle_alpha   90.00
_cell.angle_beta   90.00
_cell.angle_gamma   90.00
#
_symmetry.space_group_name_H-M   'P 1'
#
loop_
_entity.id
_entity.type
_entity.pdbx_description
1 polymer ?
#
loop_
_entity_poly.entity_id
_entity_poly.type
_entity_poly.pdbx_seq_one_letter_code
_entity_poly.pdbx_strand_id
1 'polypeptide(L)'
;MSRKIVLITGANRGLGRNAAVKLAAKGRDIIFTYRTHQHEAQDVIREIERAGGRAVALKLDVGDLSQFDCFISEVKNALQQHWQRETFDYLVNNAGQGHYKLFSETTEAEFDALMNVHFKGPYFLTQKLLPAIADGGRILNISSGLTRLTYPGSGTYASMKGAMEVLTRYQAKELGERRIRVNILAPGAIETDFGGGRVRDDKAVNDTIAAFTALGRVGLPDDIGDAVCAILSDETGWITAQRIEASGGQAL
;
A
#
# COMPACT_ATOMS: atom_id res chain seq x y z
N MET A 1 10.44 9.45 23.23
CA MET A 1 10.29 9.86 21.81
C MET A 1 8.81 9.77 21.45
N SER A 2 8.27 10.74 20.69
CA SER A 2 6.89 10.66 20.21
C SER A 2 6.75 9.49 19.20
N ARG A 3 5.59 8.81 19.23
CA ARG A 3 5.30 7.73 18.26
C ARG A 3 5.32 8.26 16.84
N LYS A 4 5.81 7.45 15.92
CA LYS A 4 5.72 7.73 14.48
C LYS A 4 4.29 7.53 14.00
N ILE A 5 3.81 8.41 13.12
CA ILE A 5 2.47 8.35 12.52
C ILE A 5 2.62 7.84 11.09
N VAL A 6 1.84 6.83 10.73
CA VAL A 6 1.82 6.24 9.38
C VAL A 6 0.47 6.51 8.74
N LEU A 7 0.46 7.07 7.52
CA LEU A 7 -0.73 7.17 6.69
C LEU A 7 -0.73 6.02 5.69
N ILE A 8 -1.81 5.21 5.69
CA ILE A 8 -1.95 4.03 4.82
C ILE A 8 -3.23 4.16 3.99
N THR A 9 -3.13 4.13 2.66
CA THR A 9 -4.32 4.15 1.82
C THR A 9 -4.95 2.76 1.68
N GLY A 10 -6.29 2.67 1.77
CA GLY A 10 -7.04 1.43 1.58
C GLY A 10 -6.74 0.36 2.63
N ALA A 11 -6.77 0.70 3.91
CA ALA A 11 -6.38 -0.21 4.98
C ALA A 11 -7.55 -0.72 5.85
N ASN A 12 -8.79 -0.66 5.37
CA ASN A 12 -9.93 -1.29 6.04
C ASN A 12 -9.95 -2.82 5.89
N ARG A 13 -9.18 -3.39 4.96
CA ARG A 13 -9.08 -4.84 4.73
C ARG A 13 -7.75 -5.25 4.09
N GLY A 14 -7.57 -6.56 3.88
CA GLY A 14 -6.44 -7.14 3.13
C GLY A 14 -5.07 -6.74 3.68
N LEU A 15 -4.14 -6.49 2.78
CA LEU A 15 -2.74 -6.17 3.12
C LEU A 15 -2.61 -4.87 3.93
N GLY A 16 -3.40 -3.86 3.57
CA GLY A 16 -3.38 -2.57 4.28
C GLY A 16 -3.81 -2.69 5.74
N ARG A 17 -4.89 -3.45 6.04
CA ARG A 17 -5.33 -3.75 7.41
C ARG A 17 -4.23 -4.48 8.19
N ASN A 18 -3.68 -5.54 7.60
CA ASN A 18 -2.64 -6.32 8.26
C ASN A 18 -1.41 -5.45 8.59
N ALA A 19 -0.93 -4.67 7.61
CA ALA A 19 0.18 -3.74 7.81
C ALA A 19 -0.11 -2.69 8.90
N ALA A 20 -1.34 -2.13 8.92
CA ALA A 20 -1.76 -1.15 9.93
C ALA A 20 -1.69 -1.72 11.35
N VAL A 21 -2.24 -2.93 11.56
CA VAL A 21 -2.25 -3.60 12.87
C VAL A 21 -0.82 -3.97 13.31
N LYS A 22 -0.01 -4.53 12.40
CA LYS A 22 1.39 -4.88 12.70
C LYS A 22 2.26 -3.66 13.01
N LEU A 23 2.09 -2.56 12.29
CA LEU A 23 2.78 -1.29 12.58
C LEU A 23 2.37 -0.73 13.94
N ALA A 24 1.09 -0.84 14.31
CA ALA A 24 0.60 -0.43 15.63
C ALA A 24 1.26 -1.25 16.75
N ALA A 25 1.35 -2.57 16.59
CA ALA A 25 2.05 -3.46 17.52
C ALA A 25 3.56 -3.14 17.65
N LYS A 26 4.16 -2.52 16.62
CA LYS A 26 5.54 -1.99 16.64
C LYS A 26 5.63 -0.54 17.14
N GLY A 27 4.58 -0.03 17.82
CA GLY A 27 4.59 1.28 18.44
C GLY A 27 4.38 2.46 17.47
N ARG A 28 3.67 2.26 16.37
CA ARG A 28 3.27 3.34 15.44
C ARG A 28 1.81 3.71 15.67
N ASP A 29 1.46 4.96 15.37
CA ASP A 29 0.07 5.42 15.29
C ASP A 29 -0.35 5.49 13.82
N ILE A 30 -1.64 5.30 13.53
CA ILE A 30 -2.11 5.05 12.18
C ILE A 30 -3.20 6.05 11.77
N ILE A 31 -3.00 6.71 10.64
CA ILE A 31 -4.09 7.30 9.85
C ILE A 31 -4.31 6.35 8.67
N PHE A 32 -5.54 5.95 8.42
CA PHE A 32 -5.77 5.10 7.26
C PHE A 32 -7.02 5.48 6.49
N THR A 33 -7.07 5.09 5.20
CA THR A 33 -8.24 5.39 4.39
C THR A 33 -9.06 4.15 4.08
N TYR A 34 -10.37 4.38 3.90
CA TYR A 34 -11.33 3.43 3.35
C TYR A 34 -12.19 4.10 2.28
N ARG A 35 -12.72 3.32 1.32
CA ARG A 35 -13.60 3.86 0.27
C ARG A 35 -15.07 3.74 0.64
N THR A 36 -15.54 2.55 0.94
CA THR A 36 -16.97 2.24 1.08
C THR A 36 -17.38 1.64 2.43
N HIS A 37 -16.67 0.67 2.95
CA HIS A 37 -17.11 -0.13 4.11
C HIS A 37 -16.67 0.50 5.43
N GLN A 38 -17.42 1.48 5.92
CA GLN A 38 -17.10 2.21 7.16
C GLN A 38 -17.08 1.29 8.40
N HIS A 39 -17.93 0.26 8.45
CA HIS A 39 -17.95 -0.69 9.57
C HIS A 39 -16.64 -1.48 9.68
N GLU A 40 -16.07 -1.92 8.54
CA GLU A 40 -14.76 -2.57 8.54
C GLU A 40 -13.66 -1.63 9.06
N ALA A 41 -13.74 -0.33 8.73
CA ALA A 41 -12.80 0.65 9.23
C ALA A 41 -12.89 0.79 10.77
N GLN A 42 -14.09 0.72 11.36
CA GLN A 42 -14.27 0.72 12.82
C GLN A 42 -13.66 -0.53 13.47
N ASP A 43 -13.75 -1.70 12.82
CA ASP A 43 -13.10 -2.92 13.29
C ASP A 43 -11.59 -2.77 13.34
N VAL A 44 -11.00 -2.20 12.28
CA VAL A 44 -9.56 -1.95 12.20
C VAL A 44 -9.09 -0.95 13.26
N ILE A 45 -9.85 0.12 13.53
CA ILE A 45 -9.55 1.03 14.63
C ILE A 45 -9.42 0.25 15.95
N ARG A 46 -10.43 -0.59 16.27
CA ARG A 46 -10.40 -1.40 17.50
C ARG A 46 -9.20 -2.35 17.58
N GLU A 47 -8.79 -2.93 16.46
CA GLU A 47 -7.62 -3.81 16.41
C GLU A 47 -6.31 -3.05 16.65
N ILE A 48 -6.15 -1.89 16.01
CA ILE A 48 -4.99 -1.01 16.20
C ILE A 48 -4.90 -0.55 17.65
N GLU A 49 -6.02 -0.17 18.27
CA GLU A 49 -6.08 0.25 19.67
C GLU A 49 -5.72 -0.90 20.62
N ARG A 50 -6.22 -2.12 20.36
CA ARG A 50 -5.81 -3.33 21.13
C ARG A 50 -4.33 -3.64 20.99
N ALA A 51 -3.73 -3.35 19.82
CA ALA A 51 -2.30 -3.47 19.59
C ALA A 51 -1.49 -2.31 20.23
N GLY A 52 -2.17 -1.37 20.91
CA GLY A 52 -1.58 -0.28 21.64
C GLY A 52 -1.27 0.98 20.82
N GLY A 53 -1.71 1.06 19.55
CA GLY A 53 -1.63 2.26 18.71
C GLY A 53 -2.87 3.14 18.84
N ARG A 54 -2.78 4.37 18.32
CA ARG A 54 -3.94 5.23 18.07
C ARG A 54 -4.27 5.18 16.58
N ALA A 55 -5.57 5.18 16.23
CA ALA A 55 -6.01 5.13 14.84
C ALA A 55 -7.05 6.20 14.50
N VAL A 56 -6.96 6.74 13.28
CA VAL A 56 -7.98 7.57 12.66
C VAL A 56 -8.27 7.03 11.27
N ALA A 57 -9.55 6.77 10.97
CA ALA A 57 -9.99 6.35 9.64
C ALA A 57 -10.62 7.53 8.90
N LEU A 58 -10.16 7.78 7.68
CA LEU A 58 -10.67 8.84 6.80
C LEU A 58 -11.22 8.24 5.51
N LYS A 59 -12.30 8.80 4.99
CA LYS A 59 -12.89 8.32 3.73
C LYS A 59 -12.12 8.92 2.54
N LEU A 60 -11.70 8.07 1.59
CA LEU A 60 -11.06 8.51 0.35
C LEU A 60 -11.25 7.47 -0.74
N ASP A 61 -11.65 7.91 -1.92
CA ASP A 61 -11.42 7.18 -3.17
C ASP A 61 -10.15 7.73 -3.83
N VAL A 62 -9.08 6.93 -3.83
CA VAL A 62 -7.80 7.33 -4.45
C VAL A 62 -7.88 7.50 -5.97
N GLY A 63 -8.93 6.98 -6.61
CA GLY A 63 -9.20 7.16 -8.03
C GLY A 63 -9.88 8.50 -8.37
N ASP A 64 -10.38 9.22 -7.37
CA ASP A 64 -11.08 10.50 -7.54
C ASP A 64 -10.25 11.68 -7.01
N LEU A 65 -9.50 12.32 -7.89
CA LEU A 65 -8.62 13.43 -7.55
C LEU A 65 -9.36 14.65 -7.00
N SER A 66 -10.66 14.80 -7.31
CA SER A 66 -11.45 15.93 -6.82
C SER A 66 -11.62 15.95 -5.30
N GLN A 67 -11.46 14.79 -4.64
CA GLN A 67 -11.55 14.66 -3.19
C GLN A 67 -10.25 15.08 -2.46
N PHE A 68 -9.11 15.20 -3.16
CA PHE A 68 -7.80 15.30 -2.51
C PHE A 68 -7.64 16.56 -1.65
N ASP A 69 -8.09 17.72 -2.09
CA ASP A 69 -7.90 18.95 -1.31
C ASP A 69 -8.70 18.92 0.02
N CYS A 70 -9.92 18.38 -0.02
CA CYS A 70 -10.69 18.12 1.20
C CYS A 70 -9.98 17.09 2.09
N PHE A 71 -9.54 15.98 1.53
CA PHE A 71 -8.83 14.93 2.26
C PHE A 71 -7.54 15.43 2.92
N ILE A 72 -6.74 16.26 2.25
CA ILE A 72 -5.54 16.87 2.85
C ILE A 72 -5.90 17.71 4.06
N SER A 73 -6.99 18.46 3.99
CA SER A 73 -7.50 19.26 5.12
C SER A 73 -7.94 18.35 6.29
N GLU A 74 -8.61 17.23 6.00
CA GLU A 74 -8.99 16.24 7.02
C GLU A 74 -7.76 15.59 7.68
N VAL A 75 -6.72 15.26 6.90
CA VAL A 75 -5.44 14.73 7.44
C VAL A 75 -4.80 15.74 8.40
N LYS A 76 -4.70 17.02 8.01
CA LYS A 76 -4.15 18.07 8.87
C LYS A 76 -4.95 18.25 10.15
N ASN A 77 -6.28 18.25 10.05
CA ASN A 77 -7.17 18.33 11.21
C ASN A 77 -6.97 17.12 12.14
N ALA A 78 -6.90 15.90 11.60
CA ALA A 78 -6.65 14.70 12.37
C ALA A 78 -5.29 14.74 13.08
N LEU A 79 -4.23 15.18 12.39
CA LEU A 79 -2.90 15.35 12.99
C LEU A 79 -2.93 16.34 14.17
N GLN A 80 -3.59 17.48 13.99
CA GLN A 80 -3.69 18.49 15.04
C GLN A 80 -4.52 18.00 16.24
N GLN A 81 -5.69 17.40 15.98
CA GLN A 81 -6.63 16.99 17.03
C GLN A 81 -6.11 15.80 17.86
N HIS A 82 -5.50 14.80 17.20
CA HIS A 82 -5.13 13.57 17.88
C HIS A 82 -3.66 13.52 18.35
N TRP A 83 -2.76 14.29 17.72
CA TRP A 83 -1.33 14.22 17.99
C TRP A 83 -0.66 15.57 18.26
N GLN A 84 -1.38 16.70 18.13
CA GLN A 84 -0.84 18.06 18.22
C GLN A 84 0.38 18.25 17.30
N ARG A 85 0.28 17.69 16.07
CA ARG A 85 1.32 17.73 15.04
C ARG A 85 0.76 18.30 13.75
N GLU A 86 1.66 18.86 12.93
CA GLU A 86 1.36 19.31 11.55
C GLU A 86 1.79 18.28 10.49
N THR A 87 2.63 17.31 10.88
CA THR A 87 3.20 16.33 9.98
C THR A 87 3.02 14.90 10.48
N PHE A 88 2.94 13.94 9.55
CA PHE A 88 3.08 12.51 9.80
C PHE A 88 4.43 12.02 9.26
N ASP A 89 4.83 10.81 9.62
CA ASP A 89 6.19 10.33 9.35
C ASP A 89 6.27 9.44 8.11
N TYR A 90 5.31 8.55 7.87
CA TYR A 90 5.39 7.56 6.80
C TYR A 90 4.09 7.50 5.98
N LEU A 91 4.24 7.39 4.66
CA LEU A 91 3.14 7.16 3.72
C LEU A 91 3.24 5.76 3.13
N VAL A 92 2.14 5.01 3.12
CA VAL A 92 2.01 3.74 2.42
C VAL A 92 0.91 3.85 1.36
N ASN A 93 1.29 3.90 0.10
CA ASN A 93 0.38 3.85 -1.05
C ASN A 93 -0.01 2.40 -1.32
N ASN A 94 -1.04 1.92 -0.59
CA ASN A 94 -1.49 0.53 -0.65
C ASN A 94 -2.83 0.36 -1.39
N ALA A 95 -3.69 1.37 -1.43
CA ALA A 95 -5.00 1.24 -2.06
C ALA A 95 -4.90 0.68 -3.49
N GLY A 96 -5.78 -0.26 -3.80
CA GLY A 96 -5.78 -0.91 -5.10
C GLY A 96 -6.98 -1.83 -5.31
N GLN A 97 -7.17 -2.23 -6.55
CA GLN A 97 -8.19 -3.18 -6.97
C GLN A 97 -7.61 -4.16 -7.99
N GLY A 98 -8.09 -5.41 -7.96
CA GLY A 98 -7.74 -6.41 -8.96
C GLY A 98 -8.45 -6.13 -10.29
N HIS A 99 -7.78 -6.48 -11.38
CA HIS A 99 -8.38 -6.52 -12.70
C HIS A 99 -7.79 -7.70 -13.46
N TYR A 100 -8.66 -8.43 -14.12
CA TYR A 100 -8.25 -9.57 -14.95
C TYR A 100 -9.05 -9.55 -16.25
N LYS A 101 -8.39 -9.15 -17.35
CA LYS A 101 -8.97 -9.09 -18.68
C LYS A 101 -7.86 -9.14 -19.75
N LEU A 102 -8.09 -9.85 -20.84
CA LEU A 102 -7.10 -9.93 -21.93
C LEU A 102 -6.84 -8.54 -22.52
N PHE A 103 -5.64 -8.36 -23.06
CA PHE A 103 -5.24 -7.10 -23.71
C PHE A 103 -6.23 -6.66 -24.79
N SER A 104 -6.68 -7.60 -25.61
CA SER A 104 -7.63 -7.36 -26.71
C SER A 104 -9.05 -6.99 -26.25
N GLU A 105 -9.38 -7.19 -24.97
CA GLU A 105 -10.74 -7.03 -24.43
C GLU A 105 -10.84 -5.85 -23.46
N THR A 106 -9.69 -5.33 -22.99
CA THR A 106 -9.66 -4.20 -22.05
C THR A 106 -10.18 -2.95 -22.72
N THR A 107 -11.24 -2.36 -22.17
CA THR A 107 -11.80 -1.11 -22.66
C THR A 107 -11.02 0.10 -22.15
N GLU A 108 -11.14 1.23 -22.83
CA GLU A 108 -10.56 2.51 -22.40
C GLU A 108 -11.02 2.90 -20.97
N ALA A 109 -12.30 2.76 -20.67
CA ALA A 109 -12.84 3.07 -19.35
C ALA A 109 -12.24 2.19 -18.24
N GLU A 110 -12.00 0.90 -18.48
CA GLU A 110 -11.33 0.00 -17.54
C GLU A 110 -9.84 0.38 -17.37
N PHE A 111 -9.17 0.74 -18.46
CA PHE A 111 -7.81 1.23 -18.43
C PHE A 111 -7.71 2.51 -17.58
N ASP A 112 -8.57 3.49 -17.81
CA ASP A 112 -8.61 4.76 -17.08
C ASP A 112 -8.91 4.55 -15.59
N ALA A 113 -9.84 3.66 -15.26
CA ALA A 113 -10.15 3.31 -13.88
C ALA A 113 -8.94 2.72 -13.16
N LEU A 114 -8.20 1.81 -13.81
CA LEU A 114 -6.97 1.24 -13.27
C LEU A 114 -5.85 2.28 -13.15
N MET A 115 -5.66 3.11 -14.17
CA MET A 115 -4.67 4.18 -14.15
C MET A 115 -4.97 5.16 -13.00
N ASN A 116 -6.22 5.55 -12.81
CA ASN A 116 -6.61 6.48 -11.75
C ASN A 116 -6.29 5.89 -10.36
N VAL A 117 -6.62 4.63 -10.10
CA VAL A 117 -6.41 4.01 -8.78
C VAL A 117 -4.95 3.65 -8.53
N HIS A 118 -4.23 3.12 -9.54
CA HIS A 118 -2.92 2.50 -9.31
C HIS A 118 -1.73 3.38 -9.67
N PHE A 119 -1.94 4.48 -10.42
CA PHE A 119 -0.84 5.36 -10.81
C PHE A 119 -1.16 6.84 -10.59
N LYS A 120 -2.19 7.39 -11.25
CA LYS A 120 -2.51 8.82 -11.20
C LYS A 120 -2.88 9.26 -9.78
N GLY A 121 -3.73 8.48 -9.10
CA GLY A 121 -4.14 8.76 -7.72
C GLY A 121 -2.94 8.79 -6.75
N PRO A 122 -2.16 7.70 -6.62
CA PRO A 122 -0.96 7.70 -5.78
C PRO A 122 0.06 8.79 -6.13
N TYR A 123 0.22 9.12 -7.41
CA TYR A 123 1.10 10.20 -7.85
C TYR A 123 0.68 11.55 -7.24
N PHE A 124 -0.54 11.98 -7.52
CA PHE A 124 -1.01 13.31 -7.10
C PHE A 124 -1.34 13.37 -5.60
N LEU A 125 -1.81 12.26 -5.01
CA LEU A 125 -2.01 12.19 -3.56
C LEU A 125 -0.69 12.37 -2.82
N THR A 126 0.36 11.65 -3.24
CA THR A 126 1.70 11.80 -2.66
C THR A 126 2.19 13.24 -2.81
N GLN A 127 2.07 13.82 -4.02
CA GLN A 127 2.48 15.20 -4.27
C GLN A 127 1.80 16.20 -3.32
N LYS A 128 0.49 16.08 -3.16
CA LYS A 128 -0.28 16.98 -2.28
C LYS A 128 0.01 16.75 -0.78
N LEU A 129 0.36 15.52 -0.39
CA LEU A 129 0.75 15.17 0.98
C LEU A 129 2.18 15.56 1.34
N LEU A 130 3.07 15.84 0.37
CA LEU A 130 4.48 16.15 0.63
C LEU A 130 4.71 17.22 1.71
N PRO A 131 3.94 18.32 1.76
CA PRO A 131 4.13 19.32 2.82
C PRO A 131 3.83 18.80 4.23
N ALA A 132 3.00 17.75 4.35
CA ALA A 132 2.62 17.13 5.61
C ALA A 132 3.47 15.89 5.96
N ILE A 133 4.41 15.48 5.11
CA ILE A 133 5.38 14.43 5.44
C ILE A 133 6.58 15.06 6.14
N ALA A 134 6.96 14.55 7.31
CA ALA A 134 8.12 15.03 8.05
C ALA A 134 9.43 14.75 7.31
N ASP A 135 10.42 15.61 7.46
CA ASP A 135 11.77 15.32 6.96
C ASP A 135 12.37 14.10 7.65
N GLY A 136 13.12 13.29 6.92
CA GLY A 136 13.55 11.96 7.36
C GLY A 136 12.43 10.91 7.31
N GLY A 137 11.26 11.27 6.75
CA GLY A 137 10.11 10.40 6.57
C GLY A 137 10.34 9.26 5.58
N ARG A 138 9.28 8.50 5.30
CA ARG A 138 9.34 7.34 4.40
C ARG A 138 8.09 7.23 3.56
N ILE A 139 8.27 6.86 2.30
CA ILE A 139 7.18 6.50 1.39
C ILE A 139 7.39 5.05 0.96
N LEU A 140 6.35 4.24 1.11
CA LEU A 140 6.31 2.87 0.61
C LEU A 140 5.18 2.74 -0.39
N ASN A 141 5.52 2.49 -1.63
CA ASN A 141 4.56 2.17 -2.68
C ASN A 141 4.34 0.65 -2.71
N ILE A 142 3.14 0.19 -3.05
CA ILE A 142 2.85 -1.23 -3.22
C ILE A 142 2.72 -1.55 -4.70
N SER A 143 3.66 -2.36 -5.21
CA SER A 143 3.69 -2.93 -6.55
C SER A 143 3.00 -4.29 -6.60
N SER A 144 3.52 -5.18 -7.43
CA SER A 144 3.10 -6.57 -7.59
C SER A 144 4.22 -7.40 -8.19
N GLY A 145 4.28 -8.68 -7.87
CA GLY A 145 5.10 -9.65 -8.60
C GLY A 145 4.79 -9.72 -10.10
N LEU A 146 3.59 -9.29 -10.51
CA LEU A 146 3.16 -9.26 -11.92
C LEU A 146 3.94 -8.27 -12.80
N THR A 147 4.76 -7.39 -12.23
CA THR A 147 5.69 -6.56 -13.01
C THR A 147 6.89 -7.36 -13.54
N ARG A 148 7.19 -8.51 -12.93
CA ARG A 148 8.21 -9.47 -13.35
C ARG A 148 7.59 -10.74 -13.95
N LEU A 149 6.49 -11.19 -13.37
CA LEU A 149 5.77 -12.39 -13.81
C LEU A 149 4.70 -12.01 -14.85
N THR A 150 4.65 -12.74 -15.93
CA THR A 150 3.69 -12.45 -17.01
C THR A 150 2.59 -13.50 -17.04
N TYR A 151 1.39 -13.10 -16.66
CA TYR A 151 0.18 -13.91 -16.77
C TYR A 151 -0.83 -13.23 -17.69
N PRO A 152 -1.36 -13.92 -18.71
CA PRO A 152 -2.44 -13.39 -19.55
C PRO A 152 -3.59 -12.81 -18.71
N GLY A 153 -4.13 -11.69 -19.12
CA GLY A 153 -5.21 -11.00 -18.42
C GLY A 153 -4.76 -10.00 -17.33
N SER A 154 -3.47 -9.98 -16.96
CA SER A 154 -2.96 -9.06 -15.92
C SER A 154 -2.20 -7.86 -16.49
N GLY A 155 -2.08 -7.74 -17.82
CA GLY A 155 -1.17 -6.78 -18.47
C GLY A 155 -1.45 -5.32 -18.10
N THR A 156 -2.70 -4.89 -18.14
CA THR A 156 -3.08 -3.50 -17.83
C THR A 156 -2.74 -3.15 -16.38
N TYR A 157 -3.12 -4.02 -15.43
CA TYR A 157 -2.77 -3.85 -14.01
C TYR A 157 -1.25 -3.83 -13.80
N ALA A 158 -0.52 -4.79 -14.37
CA ALA A 158 0.94 -4.89 -14.25
C ALA A 158 1.64 -3.65 -14.82
N SER A 159 1.14 -3.07 -15.92
CA SER A 159 1.67 -1.84 -16.51
C SER A 159 1.58 -0.66 -15.54
N MET A 160 0.46 -0.50 -14.82
CA MET A 160 0.31 0.56 -13.82
C MET A 160 1.29 0.35 -12.64
N LYS A 161 1.47 -0.91 -12.22
CA LYS A 161 2.43 -1.24 -11.16
C LYS A 161 3.88 -1.03 -11.59
N GLY A 162 4.21 -1.32 -12.85
CA GLY A 162 5.52 -1.01 -13.44
C GLY A 162 5.79 0.50 -13.49
N ALA A 163 4.79 1.31 -13.85
CA ALA A 163 4.89 2.76 -13.81
C ALA A 163 5.21 3.27 -12.39
N MET A 164 4.59 2.68 -11.34
CA MET A 164 4.91 3.01 -9.95
C MET A 164 6.34 2.63 -9.55
N GLU A 165 6.90 1.55 -10.10
CA GLU A 165 8.29 1.17 -9.86
C GLU A 165 9.27 2.21 -10.43
N VAL A 166 8.98 2.74 -11.62
CA VAL A 166 9.75 3.85 -12.19
C VAL A 166 9.61 5.10 -11.33
N LEU A 167 8.36 5.52 -11.01
CA LEU A 167 8.08 6.70 -10.21
C LEU A 167 8.79 6.65 -8.85
N THR A 168 8.85 5.50 -8.21
CA THR A 168 9.52 5.31 -6.92
C THR A 168 10.99 5.76 -6.95
N ARG A 169 11.71 5.46 -8.03
CA ARG A 169 13.11 5.89 -8.19
C ARG A 169 13.25 7.40 -8.32
N TYR A 170 12.35 8.05 -9.07
CA TYR A 170 12.31 9.50 -9.21
C TYR A 170 11.95 10.18 -7.88
N GLN A 171 10.91 9.71 -7.21
CA GLN A 171 10.54 10.20 -5.87
C GLN A 171 11.71 10.09 -4.88
N ALA A 172 12.43 8.96 -4.87
CA ALA A 172 13.58 8.78 -4.00
C ALA A 172 14.71 9.78 -4.30
N LYS A 173 14.97 10.07 -5.58
CA LYS A 173 15.99 11.02 -5.99
C LYS A 173 15.60 12.47 -5.64
N GLU A 174 14.37 12.86 -5.96
CA GLU A 174 13.89 14.23 -5.79
C GLU A 174 13.66 14.60 -4.31
N LEU A 175 13.26 13.61 -3.47
CA LEU A 175 12.98 13.83 -2.05
C LEU A 175 14.20 13.57 -1.14
N GLY A 176 15.35 13.25 -1.73
CA GLY A 176 16.58 12.93 -1.00
C GLY A 176 17.11 14.09 -0.16
N GLU A 177 16.95 15.35 -0.60
CA GLU A 177 17.35 16.54 0.17
C GLU A 177 16.58 16.66 1.50
N ARG A 178 15.31 16.22 1.51
CA ARG A 178 14.49 16.13 2.71
C ARG A 178 14.75 14.84 3.51
N ARG A 179 15.71 14.01 3.09
CA ARG A 179 16.02 12.70 3.68
C ARG A 179 14.80 11.77 3.73
N ILE A 180 13.83 11.95 2.83
CA ILE A 180 12.68 11.06 2.68
C ILE A 180 13.12 9.87 1.83
N ARG A 181 13.02 8.67 2.41
CA ARG A 181 13.32 7.42 1.69
C ARG A 181 12.06 6.92 0.99
N VAL A 182 12.21 6.50 -0.25
CA VAL A 182 11.10 5.97 -1.04
C VAL A 182 11.47 4.60 -1.58
N ASN A 183 10.69 3.59 -1.24
CA ASN A 183 10.84 2.23 -1.73
C ASN A 183 9.51 1.69 -2.26
N ILE A 184 9.57 0.57 -2.96
CA ILE A 184 8.38 -0.13 -3.44
C ILE A 184 8.45 -1.61 -3.09
N LEU A 185 7.38 -2.12 -2.49
CA LEU A 185 7.21 -3.53 -2.14
C LEU A 185 6.38 -4.22 -3.22
N ALA A 186 6.86 -5.34 -3.75
CA ALA A 186 6.17 -6.14 -4.74
C ALA A 186 5.72 -7.49 -4.12
N PRO A 187 4.48 -7.59 -3.62
CA PRO A 187 3.94 -8.85 -3.14
C PRO A 187 3.80 -9.89 -4.26
N GLY A 188 4.01 -11.17 -3.93
CA GLY A 188 3.56 -12.28 -4.73
C GLY A 188 2.05 -12.52 -4.61
N ALA A 189 1.61 -13.74 -4.87
CA ALA A 189 0.22 -14.14 -4.64
C ALA A 189 -0.04 -14.35 -3.15
N ILE A 190 -1.01 -13.61 -2.60
CA ILE A 190 -1.32 -13.57 -1.16
C ILE A 190 -2.79 -13.92 -0.94
N GLU A 191 -3.10 -14.70 0.08
CA GLU A 191 -4.46 -15.06 0.50
C GLU A 191 -5.21 -13.86 1.10
N THR A 192 -5.90 -13.11 0.24
CA THR A 192 -6.75 -11.96 0.62
C THR A 192 -8.01 -11.94 -0.22
N ASP A 193 -8.90 -10.97 0.02
CA ASP A 193 -10.06 -10.70 -0.85
C ASP A 193 -9.70 -10.06 -2.20
N PHE A 194 -8.44 -9.75 -2.43
CA PHE A 194 -7.99 -9.14 -3.68
C PHE A 194 -8.29 -10.05 -4.88
N GLY A 195 -8.80 -9.46 -5.96
CA GLY A 195 -9.19 -10.23 -7.13
C GLY A 195 -10.33 -11.23 -6.88
N GLY A 196 -11.21 -10.94 -5.90
CA GLY A 196 -12.35 -11.80 -5.55
C GLY A 196 -11.97 -13.01 -4.68
N GLY A 197 -10.83 -12.97 -4.00
CA GLY A 197 -10.41 -14.04 -3.08
C GLY A 197 -9.86 -15.30 -3.77
N ARG A 198 -9.64 -15.27 -5.07
CA ARG A 198 -9.31 -16.45 -5.88
C ARG A 198 -8.10 -17.24 -5.34
N VAL A 199 -7.06 -16.55 -4.88
CA VAL A 199 -5.85 -17.21 -4.33
C VAL A 199 -6.16 -17.96 -3.03
N ARG A 200 -7.07 -17.43 -2.19
CA ARG A 200 -7.47 -18.01 -0.91
C ARG A 200 -8.51 -19.12 -1.07
N ASP A 201 -9.51 -18.88 -1.92
CA ASP A 201 -10.75 -19.68 -1.94
C ASP A 201 -10.74 -20.79 -3.00
N ASP A 202 -9.89 -20.69 -4.05
CA ASP A 202 -9.74 -21.71 -5.09
C ASP A 202 -8.49 -22.55 -4.81
N LYS A 203 -8.73 -23.77 -4.26
CA LYS A 203 -7.65 -24.69 -3.91
C LYS A 203 -6.75 -25.05 -5.10
N ALA A 204 -7.29 -25.21 -6.29
CA ALA A 204 -6.50 -25.59 -7.46
C ALA A 204 -5.55 -24.44 -7.89
N VAL A 205 -6.02 -23.21 -7.80
CA VAL A 205 -5.21 -22.01 -8.03
C VAL A 205 -4.13 -21.89 -6.95
N ASN A 206 -4.50 -22.06 -5.68
CA ASN A 206 -3.59 -22.02 -4.55
C ASN A 206 -2.47 -23.04 -4.71
N ASP A 207 -2.80 -24.30 -4.92
CA ASP A 207 -1.86 -25.42 -5.10
C ASP A 207 -0.93 -25.17 -6.31
N THR A 208 -1.47 -24.65 -7.41
CA THR A 208 -0.68 -24.31 -8.61
C THR A 208 0.36 -23.24 -8.29
N ILE A 209 -0.04 -22.16 -7.63
CA ILE A 209 0.88 -21.08 -7.27
C ILE A 209 1.93 -21.57 -6.25
N ALA A 210 1.50 -22.35 -5.26
CA ALA A 210 2.39 -22.94 -4.26
C ALA A 210 3.50 -23.79 -4.91
N ALA A 211 3.15 -24.58 -5.93
CA ALA A 211 4.10 -25.41 -6.69
C ALA A 211 5.17 -24.60 -7.43
N PHE A 212 4.87 -23.35 -7.81
CA PHE A 212 5.82 -22.43 -8.44
C PHE A 212 6.48 -21.44 -7.45
N THR A 213 6.26 -21.62 -6.16
CA THR A 213 6.82 -20.77 -5.11
C THR A 213 7.92 -21.54 -4.37
N ALA A 214 9.12 -20.99 -4.30
CA ALA A 214 10.27 -21.69 -3.68
C ALA A 214 10.01 -22.09 -2.22
N LEU A 215 9.23 -21.29 -1.45
CA LEU A 215 8.84 -21.63 -0.08
C LEU A 215 7.64 -22.59 -0.01
N GLY A 216 7.16 -23.14 -1.13
CA GLY A 216 6.18 -24.21 -1.21
C GLY A 216 4.74 -23.82 -0.80
N ARG A 217 4.43 -22.53 -0.71
CA ARG A 217 3.09 -22.03 -0.37
C ARG A 217 2.81 -20.68 -0.99
N VAL A 218 1.56 -20.29 -1.08
CA VAL A 218 1.17 -18.90 -1.29
C VAL A 218 1.47 -18.06 -0.06
N GLY A 219 1.59 -16.73 -0.23
CA GLY A 219 1.82 -15.82 0.88
C GLY A 219 0.56 -15.61 1.73
N LEU A 220 0.77 -15.24 2.98
CA LEU A 220 -0.27 -14.81 3.91
C LEU A 220 -0.20 -13.28 4.08
N PRO A 221 -1.30 -12.62 4.49
CA PRO A 221 -1.27 -11.19 4.80
C PRO A 221 -0.13 -10.82 5.76
N ASP A 222 0.18 -11.70 6.72
CA ASP A 222 1.25 -11.51 7.71
C ASP A 222 2.64 -11.41 7.08
N ASP A 223 2.93 -12.17 6.04
CA ASP A 223 4.22 -12.09 5.33
C ASP A 223 4.46 -10.67 4.77
N ILE A 224 3.38 -10.03 4.30
CA ILE A 224 3.46 -8.68 3.71
C ILE A 224 3.45 -7.61 4.80
N GLY A 225 2.63 -7.76 5.85
CA GLY A 225 2.63 -6.82 6.96
C GLY A 225 3.99 -6.75 7.67
N ASP A 226 4.67 -7.90 7.85
CA ASP A 226 6.01 -7.96 8.43
C ASP A 226 7.05 -7.31 7.49
N ALA A 227 6.96 -7.53 6.18
CA ALA A 227 7.81 -6.87 5.19
C ALA A 227 7.61 -5.34 5.21
N VAL A 228 6.37 -4.84 5.31
CA VAL A 228 6.07 -3.40 5.47
C VAL A 228 6.71 -2.86 6.74
N CYS A 229 6.58 -3.57 7.87
CA CYS A 229 7.20 -3.17 9.14
C CYS A 229 8.73 -3.09 9.03
N ALA A 230 9.37 -4.09 8.39
CA ALA A 230 10.80 -4.12 8.19
C ALA A 230 11.29 -2.95 7.32
N ILE A 231 10.65 -2.71 6.17
CA ILE A 231 11.04 -1.62 5.25
C ILE A 231 10.83 -0.23 5.90
N LEU A 232 9.84 -0.09 6.77
CA LEU A 232 9.57 1.15 7.50
C LEU A 232 10.32 1.24 8.83
N SER A 233 11.20 0.29 9.16
CA SER A 233 12.01 0.32 10.38
C SER A 233 13.25 1.21 10.26
N ASP A 234 13.82 1.62 11.39
CA ASP A 234 15.06 2.42 11.40
C ASP A 234 16.27 1.61 10.94
N GLU A 235 16.23 0.27 11.07
CA GLU A 235 17.27 -0.67 10.67
C GLU A 235 17.52 -0.68 9.15
N THR A 236 16.54 -0.28 8.35
CA THR A 236 16.67 -0.15 6.89
C THR A 236 17.07 1.26 6.43
N GLY A 237 17.76 2.01 7.30
CA GLY A 237 18.10 3.43 7.10
C GLY A 237 18.80 3.78 5.80
N TRP A 238 19.52 2.84 5.19
CA TRP A 238 20.27 3.04 3.94
C TRP A 238 19.58 2.47 2.70
N ILE A 239 18.34 1.95 2.84
CA ILE A 239 17.55 1.39 1.72
C ILE A 239 16.64 2.47 1.17
N THR A 240 16.88 2.91 -0.08
CA THR A 240 16.00 3.82 -0.83
C THR A 240 16.06 3.51 -2.33
N ALA A 241 15.04 3.88 -3.08
CA ALA A 241 14.88 3.63 -4.52
C ALA A 241 14.80 2.14 -4.90
N GLN A 242 14.55 1.24 -3.94
CA GLN A 242 14.57 -0.19 -4.18
C GLN A 242 13.17 -0.76 -4.45
N ARG A 243 13.13 -1.71 -5.40
CA ARG A 243 12.03 -2.66 -5.56
C ARG A 243 12.36 -3.90 -4.74
N ILE A 244 11.59 -4.12 -3.70
CA ILE A 244 11.74 -5.26 -2.80
C ILE A 244 10.61 -6.23 -3.09
N GLU A 245 10.93 -7.44 -3.52
CA GLU A 245 9.93 -8.48 -3.76
C GLU A 245 9.73 -9.33 -2.51
N ALA A 246 8.45 -9.51 -2.11
CA ALA A 246 8.03 -10.41 -1.04
C ALA A 246 7.05 -11.42 -1.63
N SER A 247 7.59 -12.44 -2.30
CA SER A 247 6.81 -13.43 -3.05
C SER A 247 7.09 -14.89 -2.63
N GLY A 248 7.93 -15.10 -1.60
CA GLY A 248 8.37 -16.44 -1.24
C GLY A 248 9.21 -17.13 -2.32
N GLY A 249 9.78 -16.35 -3.27
CA GLY A 249 10.50 -16.88 -4.43
C GLY A 249 9.54 -17.43 -5.50
N GLN A 250 8.44 -16.78 -5.77
CA GLN A 250 7.49 -17.19 -6.81
C GLN A 250 8.15 -17.12 -8.21
N ALA A 251 8.14 -18.24 -8.93
CA ALA A 251 8.64 -18.39 -10.29
C ALA A 251 10.08 -17.84 -10.48
N LEU A 252 10.99 -18.32 -9.67
CA LEU A 252 12.43 -18.14 -9.82
C LEU A 252 12.99 -19.01 -10.95
#